data_6808b0f5104663f5afd7696a872e20df
#
_entry.id   6808b0f5104663f5afd7696a872e20df
#
_cell.length_a   1.000
_cell.length_b   1.000
_cell.length_c   1.000
_cell.angle_alpha   90.00
_cell.angle_beta   90.00
_cell.angle_gamma   90.00
#
_symmetry.space_group_name_H-M   'P 1'
#
loop_
_entity.id
_entity.type
_entity.pdbx_description
1 polymer ?
#
loop_
_entity_poly.entity_id
_entity_poly.type
_entity_poly.pdbx_seq_one_letter_code
_entity_poly.pdbx_strand_id
1 'polypeptide(L)'
;QSYGGCKVGVGDVLIGAAAVAADYNGAAKASHIKDKLIEMTHLNETLYCCGIACSAEGHKTESGNYIIDLLLANVCKQNVTRFPYEIVRLAEDIAGGLMVTAPSEKDLRDEKIGPYIDKYLRGVATVTTENRMKILRLIENLALGTAAVGYRTESMHGAGSPQAQRIMIARQGNLAHKKELAKRIAHISELSLIHISESTRRSYI
;
A
#
# COMPACT_ATOMS: atom_id res chain seq x y z
N GLN A 1 -0.57 -2.61 13.87
CA GLN A 1 -1.99 -2.98 13.69
C GLN A 1 -2.84 -1.77 13.26
N SER A 2 -2.85 -0.65 14.00
CA SER A 2 -3.68 0.53 13.69
C SER A 2 -3.48 1.08 12.28
N TYR A 3 -2.26 1.05 11.75
CA TYR A 3 -1.98 1.49 10.38
C TYR A 3 -2.66 0.64 9.31
N GLY A 4 -2.83 -0.67 9.53
CA GLY A 4 -3.58 -1.55 8.63
C GLY A 4 -5.08 -1.21 8.56
N GLY A 5 -5.62 -0.48 9.56
CA GLY A 5 -6.99 0.04 9.54
C GLY A 5 -7.09 1.45 8.98
N CYS A 6 -6.37 2.43 9.59
CA CYS A 6 -6.52 3.83 9.20
C CYS A 6 -6.05 4.12 7.76
N LYS A 7 -4.99 3.45 7.30
CA LYS A 7 -4.52 3.63 5.91
C LYS A 7 -5.45 3.00 4.88
N VAL A 8 -6.10 1.89 5.24
CA VAL A 8 -7.13 1.27 4.39
C VAL A 8 -8.31 2.23 4.18
N GLY A 9 -8.84 2.84 5.25
CA GLY A 9 -9.95 3.78 5.10
C GLY A 9 -9.61 5.00 4.25
N VAL A 10 -8.40 5.55 4.35
CA VAL A 10 -7.95 6.64 3.46
C VAL A 10 -7.75 6.13 2.03
N GLY A 11 -7.23 4.91 1.88
CA GLY A 11 -7.10 4.24 0.59
C GLY A 11 -8.44 4.09 -0.12
N ASP A 12 -9.49 3.66 0.58
CA ASP A 12 -10.85 3.55 0.03
C ASP A 12 -11.37 4.88 -0.51
N VAL A 13 -11.14 5.98 0.23
CA VAL A 13 -11.52 7.32 -0.23
C VAL A 13 -10.75 7.72 -1.49
N LEU A 14 -9.45 7.44 -1.56
CA LEU A 14 -8.63 7.76 -2.72
C LEU A 14 -8.99 6.91 -3.95
N ILE A 15 -9.26 5.62 -3.77
CA ILE A 15 -9.73 4.70 -4.82
C ILE A 15 -11.08 5.18 -5.35
N GLY A 16 -12.01 5.50 -4.45
CA GLY A 16 -13.31 6.05 -4.80
C GLY A 16 -13.20 7.36 -5.57
N ALA A 17 -12.31 8.27 -5.13
CA ALA A 17 -12.06 9.53 -5.83
C ALA A 17 -11.48 9.33 -7.23
N ALA A 18 -10.55 8.39 -7.39
CA ALA A 18 -9.99 8.03 -8.70
C ALA A 18 -11.05 7.42 -9.63
N ALA A 19 -11.92 6.56 -9.12
CA ALA A 19 -13.03 5.99 -9.88
C ALA A 19 -14.02 7.08 -10.34
N VAL A 20 -14.40 8.01 -9.47
CA VAL A 20 -15.27 9.16 -9.81
C VAL A 20 -14.58 10.07 -10.83
N ALA A 21 -13.28 10.32 -10.70
CA ALA A 21 -12.53 11.11 -11.68
C ALA A 21 -12.54 10.42 -13.06
N ALA A 22 -12.40 9.10 -13.12
CA ALA A 22 -12.50 8.33 -14.34
C ALA A 22 -13.89 8.43 -14.98
N ASP A 23 -14.96 8.37 -14.18
CA ASP A 23 -16.34 8.57 -14.67
C ASP A 23 -16.52 9.97 -15.23
N TYR A 24 -16.07 11.01 -14.53
CA TYR A 24 -16.21 12.41 -14.92
C TYR A 24 -15.38 12.78 -16.16
N ASN A 25 -14.30 12.04 -16.39
CA ASN A 25 -13.48 12.14 -17.61
C ASN A 25 -14.03 11.30 -18.78
N GLY A 26 -15.07 10.48 -18.56
CA GLY A 26 -15.60 9.55 -19.55
C GLY A 26 -14.69 8.36 -19.85
N ALA A 27 -13.72 8.08 -18.99
CA ALA A 27 -12.68 7.06 -19.20
C ALA A 27 -12.90 5.76 -18.42
N ALA A 28 -13.92 5.65 -17.58
CA ALA A 28 -14.14 4.51 -16.68
C ALA A 28 -14.27 3.14 -17.38
N LYS A 29 -14.66 3.12 -18.65
CA LYS A 29 -14.79 1.88 -19.43
C LYS A 29 -13.47 1.41 -20.07
N ALA A 30 -12.44 2.25 -20.10
CA ALA A 30 -11.14 1.92 -20.68
C ALA A 30 -10.44 0.82 -19.86
N SER A 31 -9.87 -0.18 -20.54
CA SER A 31 -9.25 -1.35 -19.87
C SER A 31 -8.12 -0.93 -18.92
N HIS A 32 -7.23 -0.05 -19.39
CA HIS A 32 -6.10 0.44 -18.59
C HIS A 32 -6.53 1.23 -17.33
N ILE A 33 -7.71 1.86 -17.32
CA ILE A 33 -8.26 2.52 -16.13
C ILE A 33 -8.79 1.47 -15.16
N LYS A 34 -9.52 0.46 -15.67
CA LYS A 34 -10.01 -0.65 -14.85
C LYS A 34 -8.85 -1.41 -14.20
N ASP A 35 -7.80 -1.71 -14.94
CA ASP A 35 -6.63 -2.41 -14.43
C ASP A 35 -5.96 -1.64 -13.28
N LYS A 36 -5.86 -0.31 -13.39
CA LYS A 36 -5.35 0.54 -12.30
C LYS A 36 -6.23 0.51 -11.06
N LEU A 37 -7.55 0.61 -11.21
CA LEU A 37 -8.49 0.54 -10.09
C LEU A 37 -8.47 -0.84 -9.41
N ILE A 38 -8.33 -1.92 -10.19
CA ILE A 38 -8.17 -3.28 -9.66
C ILE A 38 -6.88 -3.37 -8.83
N GLU A 39 -5.76 -2.86 -9.35
CA GLU A 39 -4.48 -2.88 -8.62
C GLU A 39 -4.54 -2.05 -7.34
N MET A 40 -5.13 -0.85 -7.38
CA MET A 40 -5.32 -0.02 -6.18
C MET A 40 -6.14 -0.78 -5.12
N THR A 41 -7.23 -1.42 -5.53
CA THR A 41 -8.08 -2.23 -4.64
C THR A 41 -7.31 -3.41 -4.09
N HIS A 42 -6.57 -4.16 -4.94
CA HIS A 42 -5.74 -5.29 -4.53
C HIS A 42 -4.73 -4.90 -3.43
N LEU A 43 -4.03 -3.80 -3.62
CA LEU A 43 -3.04 -3.31 -2.64
C LEU A 43 -3.72 -2.89 -1.32
N ASN A 44 -4.85 -2.20 -1.40
CA ASN A 44 -5.59 -1.73 -0.22
C ASN A 44 -6.17 -2.89 0.59
N GLU A 45 -6.83 -3.84 -0.09
CA GLU A 45 -7.36 -5.04 0.56
C GLU A 45 -6.26 -5.94 1.15
N THR A 46 -5.08 -5.99 0.52
CA THR A 46 -3.92 -6.70 1.08
C THR A 46 -3.49 -6.09 2.42
N LEU A 47 -3.51 -4.75 2.57
CA LEU A 47 -3.26 -4.10 3.86
C LEU A 47 -4.30 -4.50 4.91
N TYR A 48 -5.57 -4.52 4.53
CA TYR A 48 -6.66 -4.93 5.41
C TYR A 48 -6.49 -6.38 5.88
N CYS A 49 -6.25 -7.30 4.94
CA CYS A 49 -6.01 -8.71 5.25
C CYS A 49 -4.83 -8.90 6.22
N CYS A 50 -3.71 -8.18 6.00
CA CYS A 50 -2.56 -8.23 6.91
C CYS A 50 -2.93 -7.72 8.32
N GLY A 51 -3.74 -6.66 8.41
CA GLY A 51 -4.23 -6.10 9.68
C GLY A 51 -5.11 -7.08 10.46
N ILE A 52 -6.02 -7.77 9.77
CA ILE A 52 -6.85 -8.82 10.37
C ILE A 52 -6.01 -10.02 10.80
N ALA A 53 -5.14 -10.52 9.92
CA ALA A 53 -4.32 -11.69 10.19
C ALA A 53 -3.44 -11.50 11.44
N CYS A 54 -2.75 -10.36 11.59
CA CYS A 54 -1.92 -10.13 12.77
C CYS A 54 -2.73 -10.06 14.07
N SER A 55 -4.00 -9.69 14.00
CA SER A 55 -4.89 -9.70 15.16
C SER A 55 -5.41 -11.11 15.47
N ALA A 56 -5.77 -11.88 14.46
CA ALA A 56 -6.32 -13.23 14.60
C ALA A 56 -5.27 -14.24 15.12
N GLU A 57 -4.03 -14.13 14.65
CA GLU A 57 -2.91 -15.01 15.05
C GLU A 57 -2.22 -14.56 16.36
N GLY A 58 -2.77 -13.56 17.04
CA GLY A 58 -2.28 -13.14 18.35
C GLY A 58 -2.59 -14.15 19.46
N HIS A 59 -1.98 -13.95 20.62
CA HIS A 59 -2.15 -14.85 21.75
C HIS A 59 -2.17 -14.10 23.10
N LYS A 60 -2.65 -14.77 24.14
CA LYS A 60 -2.58 -14.24 25.50
C LYS A 60 -1.18 -14.43 26.07
N THR A 61 -0.68 -13.41 26.74
CA THR A 61 0.55 -13.46 27.52
C THR A 61 0.29 -14.10 28.90
N GLU A 62 1.36 -14.45 29.63
CA GLU A 62 1.26 -14.96 31.01
C GLU A 62 0.57 -13.97 31.95
N SER A 63 0.70 -12.65 31.70
CA SER A 63 0.01 -11.60 32.47
C SER A 63 -1.47 -11.44 32.09
N GLY A 64 -2.00 -12.27 31.18
CA GLY A 64 -3.39 -12.23 30.74
C GLY A 64 -3.72 -11.19 29.65
N ASN A 65 -2.75 -10.38 29.24
CA ASN A 65 -2.92 -9.43 28.12
C ASN A 65 -2.90 -10.16 26.78
N TYR A 66 -3.50 -9.56 25.77
CA TYR A 66 -3.46 -10.08 24.41
C TYR A 66 -2.37 -9.37 23.60
N ILE A 67 -1.48 -10.14 22.99
CA ILE A 67 -0.45 -9.63 22.09
C ILE A 67 -0.73 -10.12 20.66
N ILE A 68 -0.64 -9.24 19.69
CA ILE A 68 -0.80 -9.56 18.28
C ILE A 68 0.39 -10.38 17.76
N ASP A 69 0.22 -11.09 16.65
CA ASP A 69 1.35 -11.75 15.99
C ASP A 69 2.37 -10.72 15.50
N LEU A 70 3.60 -10.83 15.99
CA LEU A 70 4.66 -9.85 15.73
C LEU A 70 5.21 -9.93 14.30
N LEU A 71 5.26 -11.13 13.70
CA LEU A 71 5.69 -11.28 12.32
C LEU A 71 4.70 -10.61 11.38
N LEU A 72 3.43 -10.96 11.48
CA LEU A 72 2.37 -10.43 10.62
C LEU A 72 2.15 -8.93 10.83
N ALA A 73 2.28 -8.43 12.06
CA ALA A 73 2.23 -7.00 12.35
C ALA A 73 3.35 -6.22 11.64
N ASN A 74 4.58 -6.77 11.63
CA ASN A 74 5.70 -6.14 10.92
C ASN A 74 5.58 -6.29 9.40
N VAL A 75 5.01 -7.37 8.89
CA VAL A 75 4.66 -7.52 7.46
C VAL A 75 3.63 -6.47 7.06
N CYS A 76 2.55 -6.32 7.83
CA CYS A 76 1.54 -5.29 7.61
C CYS A 76 2.19 -3.89 7.58
N LYS A 77 3.01 -3.59 8.57
CA LYS A 77 3.72 -2.31 8.67
C LYS A 77 4.67 -2.07 7.49
N GLN A 78 5.40 -3.09 7.04
CA GLN A 78 6.27 -2.98 5.87
C GLN A 78 5.47 -2.67 4.60
N ASN A 79 4.30 -3.27 4.42
CA ASN A 79 3.40 -3.00 3.30
C ASN A 79 2.81 -1.58 3.36
N VAL A 80 2.44 -1.10 4.54
CA VAL A 80 1.95 0.27 4.74
C VAL A 80 2.99 1.34 4.37
N THR A 81 4.29 1.04 4.42
CA THR A 81 5.34 1.95 3.94
C THR A 81 5.53 1.96 2.42
N ARG A 82 4.83 1.09 1.68
CA ARG A 82 4.99 0.89 0.24
C ARG A 82 3.69 1.09 -0.55
N PHE A 83 2.63 0.39 -0.18
CA PHE A 83 1.40 0.34 -0.97
C PHE A 83 0.68 1.69 -1.10
N PRO A 84 0.61 2.56 -0.08
CA PRO A 84 0.04 3.89 -0.24
C PRO A 84 0.73 4.73 -1.31
N TYR A 85 2.02 4.57 -1.52
CA TYR A 85 2.75 5.27 -2.58
C TYR A 85 2.33 4.81 -3.97
N GLU A 86 2.14 3.50 -4.16
CA GLU A 86 1.68 2.95 -5.44
C GLU A 86 0.22 3.28 -5.70
N ILE A 87 -0.65 3.20 -4.70
CA ILE A 87 -2.05 3.60 -4.80
C ILE A 87 -2.16 5.09 -5.21
N VAL A 88 -1.37 5.96 -4.59
CA VAL A 88 -1.31 7.38 -4.96
C VAL A 88 -0.84 7.56 -6.40
N ARG A 89 0.24 6.91 -6.81
CA ARG A 89 0.76 6.99 -8.17
C ARG A 89 -0.30 6.61 -9.22
N LEU A 90 -1.07 5.56 -8.95
CA LEU A 90 -2.15 5.12 -9.84
C LEU A 90 -3.32 6.12 -9.85
N ALA A 91 -3.66 6.72 -8.70
CA ALA A 91 -4.68 7.76 -8.61
C ALA A 91 -4.28 9.02 -9.39
N GLU A 92 -3.01 9.44 -9.28
CA GLU A 92 -2.45 10.57 -10.04
C GLU A 92 -2.53 10.32 -11.55
N ASP A 93 -2.19 9.12 -11.98
CA ASP A 93 -2.24 8.73 -13.39
C ASP A 93 -3.69 8.73 -13.95
N ILE A 94 -4.67 8.26 -13.15
CA ILE A 94 -6.10 8.32 -13.50
C ILE A 94 -6.60 9.77 -13.56
N ALA A 95 -6.21 10.60 -12.59
CA ALA A 95 -6.61 12.02 -12.51
C ALA A 95 -6.01 12.86 -13.63
N GLY A 96 -4.79 12.50 -14.08
CA GLY A 96 -4.06 13.18 -15.13
C GLY A 96 -3.52 14.55 -14.74
N GLY A 97 -2.89 15.23 -15.68
CA GLY A 97 -2.20 16.52 -15.44
C GLY A 97 -3.11 17.64 -14.95
N LEU A 98 -4.41 17.59 -15.24
CA LEU A 98 -5.36 18.60 -14.78
C LEU A 98 -5.45 18.69 -13.25
N MET A 99 -5.17 17.61 -12.53
CA MET A 99 -5.13 17.60 -11.08
C MET A 99 -4.21 18.69 -10.50
N VAL A 100 -3.03 18.90 -11.12
CA VAL A 100 -2.04 19.89 -10.64
C VAL A 100 -2.14 21.24 -11.37
N THR A 101 -2.76 21.29 -12.54
CA THR A 101 -2.88 22.51 -13.37
C THR A 101 -4.26 23.14 -13.31
N ALA A 102 -5.19 22.57 -12.54
CA ALA A 102 -6.54 23.10 -12.43
C ALA A 102 -6.54 24.53 -11.86
N PRO A 103 -7.32 25.44 -12.45
CA PRO A 103 -7.48 26.81 -11.96
C PRO A 103 -8.08 26.84 -10.56
N SER A 104 -7.98 27.97 -9.89
CA SER A 104 -8.57 28.16 -8.58
C SER A 104 -10.10 28.27 -8.64
N GLU A 105 -10.75 28.10 -7.50
CA GLU A 105 -12.20 28.36 -7.38
C GLU A 105 -12.56 29.81 -7.71
N LYS A 106 -11.66 30.77 -7.43
CA LYS A 106 -11.87 32.18 -7.76
C LYS A 106 -11.93 32.38 -9.28
N ASP A 107 -11.04 31.71 -10.01
CA ASP A 107 -11.03 31.79 -11.49
C ASP A 107 -12.32 31.19 -12.07
N LEU A 108 -12.82 30.08 -11.52
CA LEU A 108 -14.08 29.48 -11.96
C LEU A 108 -15.28 30.41 -11.73
N ARG A 109 -15.24 31.25 -10.68
CA ARG A 109 -16.30 32.21 -10.34
C ARG A 109 -16.12 33.58 -10.96
N ASP A 110 -15.02 33.82 -11.66
CA ASP A 110 -14.77 35.06 -12.35
C ASP A 110 -15.72 35.24 -13.55
N GLU A 111 -16.35 36.41 -13.69
CA GLU A 111 -17.35 36.67 -14.74
C GLU A 111 -16.75 36.57 -16.17
N LYS A 112 -15.45 36.88 -16.35
CA LYS A 112 -14.79 36.90 -17.66
C LYS A 112 -14.12 35.54 -17.98
N ILE A 113 -13.51 34.91 -17.00
CA ILE A 113 -12.70 33.70 -17.19
C ILE A 113 -13.54 32.45 -16.95
N GLY A 114 -14.46 32.46 -15.98
CA GLY A 114 -15.28 31.31 -15.58
C GLY A 114 -15.99 30.60 -16.72
N PRO A 115 -16.63 31.31 -17.68
CA PRO A 115 -17.27 30.67 -18.83
C PRO A 115 -16.31 29.88 -19.72
N TYR A 116 -15.07 30.34 -19.86
CA TYR A 116 -14.03 29.63 -20.63
C TYR A 116 -13.54 28.39 -19.85
N ILE A 117 -13.36 28.51 -18.53
CA ILE A 117 -13.01 27.39 -17.66
C ILE A 117 -14.08 26.31 -17.76
N ASP A 118 -15.35 26.68 -17.61
CA ASP A 118 -16.46 25.74 -17.72
C ASP A 118 -16.46 25.06 -19.11
N LYS A 119 -16.25 25.81 -20.18
CA LYS A 119 -16.23 25.30 -21.55
C LYS A 119 -15.09 24.28 -21.78
N TYR A 120 -13.87 24.62 -21.37
CA TYR A 120 -12.67 23.84 -21.74
C TYR A 120 -12.29 22.78 -20.70
N LEU A 121 -12.71 22.90 -19.45
CA LEU A 121 -12.41 21.94 -18.40
C LEU A 121 -13.61 21.06 -18.03
N ARG A 122 -14.72 21.20 -18.72
CA ARG A 122 -15.85 20.26 -18.55
C ARG A 122 -15.45 18.88 -19.03
N GLY A 123 -15.79 17.86 -18.23
CA GLY A 123 -15.65 16.45 -18.62
C GLY A 123 -16.87 15.96 -19.38
N VAL A 124 -17.55 14.92 -18.90
CA VAL A 124 -18.79 14.44 -19.49
C VAL A 124 -19.91 15.49 -19.30
N ALA A 125 -20.86 15.53 -20.25
CA ALA A 125 -21.89 16.56 -20.30
C ALA A 125 -22.82 16.57 -19.07
N THR A 126 -22.96 15.42 -18.39
CA THR A 126 -23.84 15.23 -17.24
C THR A 126 -23.25 15.74 -15.92
N VAL A 127 -21.99 16.18 -15.91
CA VAL A 127 -21.26 16.62 -14.70
C VAL A 127 -20.81 18.06 -14.87
N THR A 128 -21.02 18.87 -13.84
CA THR A 128 -20.53 20.26 -13.83
C THR A 128 -19.00 20.29 -13.71
N THR A 129 -18.38 21.32 -14.30
CA THR A 129 -16.94 21.56 -14.17
C THR A 129 -16.54 21.71 -12.71
N GLU A 130 -17.36 22.36 -11.88
CA GLU A 130 -17.13 22.49 -10.43
C GLU A 130 -17.00 21.12 -9.74
N ASN A 131 -17.91 20.19 -10.01
CA ASN A 131 -17.85 18.84 -9.42
C ASN A 131 -16.62 18.07 -9.89
N ARG A 132 -16.28 18.19 -11.18
CA ARG A 132 -15.04 17.61 -11.70
C ARG A 132 -13.80 18.17 -10.98
N MET A 133 -13.74 19.48 -10.79
CA MET A 133 -12.64 20.12 -10.07
C MET A 133 -12.58 19.71 -8.60
N LYS A 134 -13.73 19.60 -7.91
CA LYS A 134 -13.78 19.14 -6.51
C LYS A 134 -13.15 17.76 -6.34
N ILE A 135 -13.47 16.80 -7.22
CA ILE A 135 -12.90 15.44 -7.11
C ILE A 135 -11.40 15.44 -7.41
N LEU A 136 -10.93 16.22 -8.38
CA LEU A 136 -9.50 16.35 -8.68
C LEU A 136 -8.75 17.01 -7.51
N ARG A 137 -9.34 18.01 -6.84
CA ARG A 137 -8.76 18.63 -5.64
C ARG A 137 -8.73 17.68 -4.44
N LEU A 138 -9.69 16.77 -4.31
CA LEU A 138 -9.64 15.72 -3.30
C LEU A 138 -8.45 14.78 -3.54
N ILE A 139 -8.27 14.32 -4.78
CA ILE A 139 -7.12 13.48 -5.14
C ILE A 139 -5.81 14.22 -4.89
N GLU A 140 -5.69 15.48 -5.34
CA GLU A 140 -4.51 16.32 -5.10
C GLU A 140 -4.18 16.42 -3.61
N ASN A 141 -5.16 16.70 -2.76
CA ASN A 141 -4.94 16.85 -1.33
C ASN A 141 -4.46 15.55 -0.68
N LEU A 142 -5.02 14.40 -1.07
CA LEU A 142 -4.62 13.09 -0.57
C LEU A 142 -3.27 12.63 -1.15
N ALA A 143 -2.95 13.05 -2.37
CA ALA A 143 -1.72 12.65 -3.08
C ALA A 143 -0.53 13.57 -2.78
N LEU A 144 -0.73 14.89 -2.79
CA LEU A 144 0.33 15.90 -2.77
C LEU A 144 0.16 16.93 -1.64
N GLY A 145 -1.07 17.15 -1.18
CA GLY A 145 -1.41 18.17 -0.20
C GLY A 145 -1.15 17.73 1.25
N THR A 146 -1.76 18.45 2.19
CA THR A 146 -1.58 18.22 3.63
C THR A 146 -2.01 16.82 4.06
N ALA A 147 -3.07 16.27 3.47
CA ALA A 147 -3.56 14.93 3.81
C ALA A 147 -2.60 13.81 3.37
N ALA A 148 -1.73 14.06 2.38
CA ALA A 148 -0.68 13.11 1.96
C ALA A 148 0.32 12.79 3.08
N VAL A 149 0.56 13.73 4.00
CA VAL A 149 1.42 13.51 5.17
C VAL A 149 0.88 12.35 6.01
N GLY A 150 -0.41 12.38 6.34
CA GLY A 150 -1.05 11.31 7.11
C GLY A 150 -1.18 10.00 6.34
N TYR A 151 -1.37 10.02 5.04
CA TYR A 151 -1.55 8.81 4.25
C TYR A 151 -0.23 8.10 3.91
N ARG A 152 0.78 8.83 3.47
CA ARG A 152 2.06 8.27 3.00
C ARG A 152 3.20 8.43 4.01
N THR A 153 3.56 9.69 4.32
CA THR A 153 4.82 10.03 4.99
C THR A 153 4.85 9.60 6.44
N GLU A 154 3.75 9.75 7.16
CA GLU A 154 3.64 9.33 8.57
C GLU A 154 3.97 7.83 8.73
N SER A 155 3.56 6.99 7.79
CA SER A 155 3.80 5.55 7.83
C SER A 155 5.28 5.16 7.78
N MET A 156 6.13 6.04 7.22
CA MET A 156 7.57 5.81 7.17
C MET A 156 8.25 5.99 8.54
N HIS A 157 7.59 6.67 9.48
CA HIS A 157 8.20 7.04 10.78
C HIS A 157 7.39 6.57 11.98
N GLY A 158 6.07 6.53 11.89
CA GLY A 158 5.15 6.40 13.02
C GLY A 158 5.25 5.12 13.85
N ALA A 159 5.83 4.03 13.35
CA ALA A 159 6.05 2.80 14.12
C ALA A 159 7.44 2.20 13.82
N GLY A 160 8.43 3.05 13.72
CA GLY A 160 9.80 2.69 13.37
C GLY A 160 10.05 2.73 11.85
N SER A 161 11.33 2.76 11.48
CA SER A 161 11.74 2.82 10.09
C SER A 161 11.41 1.53 9.33
N PRO A 162 11.34 1.55 7.99
CA PRO A 162 11.20 0.33 7.18
C PRO A 162 12.30 -0.70 7.46
N GLN A 163 13.50 -0.26 7.79
CA GLN A 163 14.59 -1.15 8.17
C GLN A 163 14.34 -1.87 9.50
N ALA A 164 13.72 -1.21 10.47
CA ALA A 164 13.34 -1.84 11.73
C ALA A 164 12.35 -2.99 11.51
N GLN A 165 11.33 -2.80 10.66
CA GLN A 165 10.41 -3.87 10.32
C GLN A 165 11.09 -5.04 9.60
N ARG A 166 12.03 -4.78 8.69
CA ARG A 166 12.81 -5.83 8.03
C ARG A 166 13.63 -6.67 9.02
N ILE A 167 14.26 -6.03 9.99
CA ILE A 167 14.98 -6.72 11.06
C ILE A 167 14.04 -7.61 11.87
N MET A 168 12.85 -7.12 12.23
CA MET A 168 11.87 -7.90 12.95
C MET A 168 11.31 -9.06 12.13
N ILE A 169 11.01 -8.85 10.85
CA ILE A 169 10.60 -9.92 9.92
C ILE A 169 11.68 -10.98 9.82
N ALA A 170 12.95 -10.60 9.69
CA ALA A 170 14.06 -11.54 9.61
C ALA A 170 14.19 -12.39 10.90
N ARG A 171 14.03 -11.77 12.07
CA ARG A 171 14.09 -12.46 13.37
C ARG A 171 12.92 -13.40 13.61
N GLN A 172 11.71 -13.01 13.18
CA GLN A 172 10.47 -13.74 13.43
C GLN A 172 10.14 -14.76 12.33
N GLY A 173 10.71 -14.60 11.13
CA GLY A 173 10.35 -15.37 9.93
C GLY A 173 10.83 -16.80 9.90
N ASN A 174 11.54 -17.27 10.95
CA ASN A 174 12.02 -18.66 11.13
C ASN A 174 12.62 -19.28 9.87
N LEU A 175 13.64 -18.61 9.31
CA LEU A 175 14.29 -19.06 8.08
C LEU A 175 14.96 -20.43 8.25
N ALA A 176 15.45 -20.77 9.45
CA ALA A 176 16.01 -22.07 9.76
C ALA A 176 14.99 -23.20 9.50
N HIS A 177 13.80 -23.07 10.05
CA HIS A 177 12.71 -24.04 9.83
C HIS A 177 12.35 -24.17 8.33
N LYS A 178 12.31 -23.05 7.58
CA LYS A 178 12.03 -23.08 6.15
C LYS A 178 13.11 -23.82 5.36
N LYS A 179 14.38 -23.68 5.75
CA LYS A 179 15.49 -24.44 5.16
C LYS A 179 15.34 -25.93 5.42
N GLU A 180 15.01 -26.33 6.64
CA GLU A 180 14.80 -27.74 6.98
C GLU A 180 13.61 -28.35 6.23
N LEU A 181 12.51 -27.61 6.05
CA LEU A 181 11.40 -28.05 5.21
C LEU A 181 11.85 -28.30 3.76
N ALA A 182 12.62 -27.39 3.19
CA ALA A 182 13.12 -27.52 1.82
C ALA A 182 14.06 -28.73 1.67
N LYS A 183 15.01 -28.90 2.60
CA LYS A 183 15.90 -30.07 2.61
C LYS A 183 15.12 -31.37 2.68
N ARG A 184 14.13 -31.45 3.57
CA ARG A 184 13.28 -32.63 3.72
C ARG A 184 12.54 -32.99 2.43
N ILE A 185 11.95 -32.02 1.75
CA ILE A 185 11.23 -32.25 0.49
C ILE A 185 12.17 -32.62 -0.65
N ALA A 186 13.36 -32.04 -0.68
CA ALA A 186 14.40 -32.34 -1.68
C ALA A 186 15.20 -33.61 -1.36
N HIS A 187 14.89 -34.33 -0.28
CA HIS A 187 15.61 -35.50 0.20
C HIS A 187 17.13 -35.26 0.39
N ILE A 188 17.50 -34.05 0.82
CA ILE A 188 18.89 -33.69 1.11
C ILE A 188 19.24 -34.16 2.52
N SER A 189 20.24 -35.05 2.59
CA SER A 189 20.94 -35.43 3.84
C SER A 189 22.30 -34.75 3.88
N GLU A 190 22.53 -33.94 4.94
CA GLU A 190 23.87 -33.36 5.15
C GLU A 190 24.83 -34.41 5.70
N LEU A 191 26.03 -34.48 5.12
CA LEU A 191 27.10 -35.27 5.67
C LEU A 191 27.49 -34.71 7.04
N SER A 192 27.35 -35.51 8.10
CA SER A 192 27.79 -35.11 9.43
C SER A 192 29.32 -34.87 9.38
N LEU A 193 29.75 -33.69 9.80
CA LEU A 193 31.19 -33.36 9.92
C LEU A 193 31.96 -34.34 10.82
N ILE A 194 31.24 -35.10 11.67
CA ILE A 194 31.82 -36.16 12.51
C ILE A 194 32.40 -37.32 11.68
N HIS A 195 31.78 -37.66 10.54
CA HIS A 195 32.29 -38.71 9.68
C HIS A 195 33.50 -38.31 8.83
N ILE A 196 33.67 -36.99 8.54
CA ILE A 196 34.83 -36.50 7.80
C ILE A 196 36.09 -36.53 8.68
N SER A 197 35.96 -36.29 9.98
CA SER A 197 37.08 -36.32 10.93
C SER A 197 37.59 -37.73 11.23
N GLU A 198 36.75 -38.76 11.16
CA GLU A 198 37.17 -40.17 11.37
C GLU A 198 37.80 -40.77 10.13
N SER A 199 37.35 -40.43 8.94
CA SER A 199 37.98 -40.97 7.70
C SER A 199 39.37 -40.42 7.45
N THR A 200 39.70 -39.22 7.91
CA THR A 200 41.02 -38.59 7.78
C THR A 200 42.02 -39.12 8.83
N ARG A 201 41.56 -39.74 9.94
CA ARG A 201 42.45 -40.34 10.96
C ARG A 201 42.94 -41.74 10.58
N ARG A 202 42.33 -42.44 9.61
CA ARG A 202 42.71 -43.79 9.20
C ARG A 202 43.73 -43.87 8.06
N SER A 203 44.21 -42.77 7.51
CA SER A 203 45.18 -42.76 6.41
C SER A 203 46.60 -42.36 6.80
N TYR A 204 46.95 -42.37 8.11
CA TYR A 204 48.33 -42.16 8.61
C TYR A 204 48.70 -43.20 9.70
N ILE A 205 48.61 -44.48 9.38
CA ILE A 205 49.37 -45.55 10.05
C ILE A 205 49.88 -46.53 8.99
#